data_e3bb178bebf17825f90e0da6e8e5f692
#
_entry.id   e3bb178bebf17825f90e0da6e8e5f692
#
_cell.length_a   1.000
_cell.length_b   1.000
_cell.length_c   1.000
_cell.angle_alpha   90.00
_cell.angle_beta   90.00
_cell.angle_gamma   90.00
#
_symmetry.space_group_name_H-M   'P 1'
#
loop_
_entity.id
_entity.type
_entity.pdbx_description
1 polymer ?
#
loop_
_entity_poly.entity_id
_entity_poly.type
_entity_poly.pdbx_seq_one_letter_code
_entity_poly.pdbx_strand_id
1 'polypeptide(L)'
;MSRAIIPGSFDPMTLGHKQVIAAAAAIFDEVVVLVMHNDMTKYVADAKVKQYAFDTEARTEIARLTCADLSNVHVETRGGLLIDAFDEFEGDVIVKGVRNEQDFAYEQIHASWNLAHNPRARTLYLPADPEFAHVSSTLARERMQKGEDLSDILAQNVIEWITTHKEA
;
A
#
# COMPACT_ATOMS: atom_id res chain seq x y z
N MET A 1 14.72 6.36 17.04
CA MET A 1 14.53 6.28 15.60
C MET A 1 13.06 5.97 15.36
N SER A 2 12.35 6.84 14.66
CA SER A 2 10.91 6.72 14.43
C SER A 2 10.63 5.91 13.16
N ARG A 3 9.75 4.88 13.26
CA ARG A 3 9.43 3.97 12.17
C ARG A 3 7.94 3.96 11.86
N ALA A 4 7.57 4.29 10.63
CA ALA A 4 6.21 4.20 10.14
C ALA A 4 5.98 2.89 9.37
N ILE A 5 4.83 2.27 9.59
CA ILE A 5 4.38 1.09 8.84
C ILE A 5 3.27 1.54 7.88
N ILE A 6 3.45 1.30 6.59
CA ILE A 6 2.45 1.62 5.56
C ILE A 6 1.96 0.33 4.91
N PRO A 7 0.84 -0.23 5.38
CA PRO A 7 0.29 -1.46 4.82
C PRO A 7 -0.61 -1.19 3.63
N GLY A 8 -0.60 -2.10 2.68
CA GLY A 8 -1.54 -2.06 1.56
C GLY A 8 -1.48 -3.32 0.71
N SER A 9 -2.47 -3.50 -0.13
CA SER A 9 -2.44 -4.55 -1.16
C SER A 9 -1.53 -4.19 -2.32
N PHE A 10 -1.49 -2.89 -2.68
CA PHE A 10 -0.67 -2.33 -3.76
C PHE A 10 -0.78 -3.14 -5.07
N ASP A 11 -1.97 -3.20 -5.63
CA ASP A 11 -2.31 -4.06 -6.76
C ASP A 11 -2.80 -3.30 -8.02
N PRO A 12 -1.91 -2.59 -8.69
CA PRO A 12 -0.52 -2.28 -8.39
C PRO A 12 -0.35 -1.04 -7.48
N MET A 13 0.88 -0.82 -6.98
CA MET A 13 1.26 0.46 -6.35
C MET A 13 1.24 1.56 -7.41
N THR A 14 0.66 2.72 -7.05
CA THR A 14 0.48 3.86 -7.94
C THR A 14 1.28 5.08 -7.48
N LEU A 15 1.33 6.13 -8.31
CA LEU A 15 1.92 7.42 -7.94
C LEU A 15 1.19 8.07 -6.74
N GLY A 16 -0.11 7.81 -6.57
CA GLY A 16 -0.85 8.24 -5.38
C GLY A 16 -0.34 7.58 -4.09
N HIS A 17 -0.02 6.28 -4.13
CA HIS A 17 0.63 5.61 -3.00
C HIS A 17 2.04 6.16 -2.76
N LYS A 18 2.82 6.35 -3.83
CA LYS A 18 4.18 6.91 -3.74
C LYS A 18 4.18 8.27 -3.04
N GLN A 19 3.25 9.15 -3.36
CA GLN A 19 3.13 10.47 -2.75
C GLN A 19 2.94 10.37 -1.23
N VAL A 20 2.04 9.51 -0.75
CA VAL A 20 1.83 9.29 0.69
C VAL A 20 3.07 8.68 1.35
N ILE A 21 3.72 7.72 0.70
CA ILE A 21 4.95 7.09 1.19
C ILE A 21 6.08 8.13 1.27
N ALA A 22 6.24 8.97 0.26
CA ALA A 22 7.25 10.03 0.26
C ALA A 22 6.99 11.08 1.35
N ALA A 23 5.72 11.45 1.58
CA ALA A 23 5.35 12.34 2.68
C ALA A 23 5.68 11.72 4.06
N ALA A 24 5.42 10.44 4.25
CA ALA A 24 5.82 9.72 5.46
C ALA A 24 7.35 9.63 5.59
N ALA A 25 8.06 9.36 4.50
CA ALA A 25 9.53 9.29 4.49
C ALA A 25 10.21 10.62 4.83
N ALA A 26 9.54 11.76 4.60
CA ALA A 26 10.01 13.08 5.04
C ALA A 26 9.78 13.35 6.54
N ILE A 27 8.91 12.59 7.19
CA ILE A 27 8.52 12.79 8.61
C ILE A 27 9.24 11.79 9.53
N PHE A 28 9.37 10.53 9.09
CA PHE A 28 9.90 9.43 9.87
C PHE A 28 11.33 9.07 9.46
N ASP A 29 12.12 8.60 10.41
CA ASP A 29 13.50 8.16 10.13
C ASP A 29 13.52 6.93 9.19
N GLU A 30 12.51 6.05 9.32
CA GLU A 30 12.35 4.85 8.50
C GLU A 30 10.87 4.60 8.18
N VAL A 31 10.61 4.13 6.97
CA VAL A 31 9.28 3.73 6.52
C VAL A 31 9.33 2.29 6.01
N VAL A 32 8.52 1.42 6.58
CA VAL A 32 8.33 0.06 6.11
C VAL A 32 7.00 -0.03 5.36
N VAL A 33 7.08 -0.22 4.06
CA VAL A 33 5.93 -0.49 3.19
C VAL A 33 5.65 -1.99 3.23
N LEU A 34 4.48 -2.37 3.75
CA LEU A 34 4.07 -3.77 3.83
C LEU A 34 3.11 -4.12 2.69
N VAL A 35 3.59 -4.90 1.75
CA VAL A 35 2.74 -5.54 0.74
C VAL A 35 2.00 -6.70 1.40
N MET A 36 0.74 -6.43 1.78
CA MET A 36 -0.09 -7.41 2.47
C MET A 36 -0.82 -8.31 1.48
N HIS A 37 -0.84 -9.59 1.76
CA HIS A 37 -1.78 -10.53 1.14
C HIS A 37 -2.81 -10.94 2.19
N ASN A 38 -4.03 -10.46 2.04
CA ASN A 38 -5.11 -10.76 2.98
C ASN A 38 -5.69 -12.14 2.69
N ASP A 39 -5.24 -13.11 3.46
CA ASP A 39 -5.94 -14.39 3.59
C ASP A 39 -6.89 -14.34 4.80
N MET A 40 -7.85 -13.42 4.73
CA MET A 40 -8.87 -13.27 5.78
C MET A 40 -9.78 -14.49 5.88
N THR A 41 -9.74 -15.41 4.91
CA THR A 41 -10.50 -16.66 4.95
C THR A 41 -10.12 -17.55 6.15
N LYS A 42 -8.92 -17.36 6.70
CA LYS A 42 -8.46 -18.05 7.91
C LYS A 42 -9.07 -17.49 9.20
N TYR A 43 -9.55 -16.25 9.17
CA TYR A 43 -9.97 -15.53 10.38
C TYR A 43 -11.45 -15.14 10.38
N VAL A 44 -12.09 -15.10 9.22
CA VAL A 44 -13.48 -14.68 9.07
C VAL A 44 -14.21 -15.73 8.23
N ALA A 45 -15.22 -16.37 8.82
CA ALA A 45 -16.12 -17.25 8.09
C ALA A 45 -16.81 -16.44 6.97
N ASP A 46 -16.95 -17.00 5.79
CA ASP A 46 -17.54 -16.37 4.59
C ASP A 46 -16.75 -15.20 3.99
N ALA A 47 -15.49 -14.96 4.42
CA ALA A 47 -14.63 -14.00 3.76
C ALA A 47 -14.37 -14.43 2.31
N LYS A 48 -14.64 -13.53 1.35
CA LYS A 48 -14.30 -13.77 -0.05
C LYS A 48 -12.79 -13.66 -0.22
N VAL A 49 -12.19 -14.65 -0.89
CA VAL A 49 -10.79 -14.58 -1.32
C VAL A 49 -10.66 -13.38 -2.26
N LYS A 50 -9.81 -12.41 -1.89
CA LYS A 50 -9.53 -11.27 -2.74
C LYS A 50 -8.71 -11.75 -3.94
N GLN A 51 -9.23 -11.54 -5.14
CA GLN A 51 -8.49 -11.78 -6.37
C GLN A 51 -7.63 -10.54 -6.67
N TYR A 52 -6.34 -10.79 -6.89
CA TYR A 52 -5.37 -9.76 -7.24
C TYR A 52 -5.06 -9.82 -8.74
N ALA A 53 -4.79 -8.67 -9.35
CA ALA A 53 -4.33 -8.59 -10.74
C ALA A 53 -2.87 -9.06 -10.87
N PHE A 54 -2.08 -8.83 -9.83
CA PHE A 54 -0.70 -9.28 -9.72
C PHE A 54 -0.54 -10.20 -8.52
N ASP A 55 0.29 -11.23 -8.65
CA ASP A 55 0.66 -12.06 -7.50
C ASP A 55 1.48 -11.27 -6.47
N THR A 56 1.78 -11.88 -5.34
CA THR A 56 2.48 -11.20 -4.24
C THR A 56 3.89 -10.79 -4.63
N GLU A 57 4.59 -11.60 -5.41
CA GLU A 57 5.97 -11.30 -5.87
C GLU A 57 5.98 -10.09 -6.80
N ALA A 58 5.10 -10.09 -7.81
CA ALA A 58 4.95 -8.98 -8.74
C ALA A 58 4.54 -7.67 -8.03
N ARG A 59 3.59 -7.71 -7.09
CA ARG A 59 3.18 -6.53 -6.31
C ARG A 59 4.34 -5.98 -5.46
N THR A 60 5.13 -6.85 -4.89
CA THR A 60 6.30 -6.47 -4.09
C THR A 60 7.37 -5.83 -4.96
N GLU A 61 7.66 -6.38 -6.13
CA GLU A 61 8.62 -5.81 -7.06
C GLU A 61 8.15 -4.45 -7.61
N ILE A 62 6.88 -4.32 -7.97
CA ILE A 62 6.28 -3.03 -8.37
C ILE A 62 6.41 -1.99 -7.25
N ALA A 63 6.20 -2.38 -6.00
CA ALA A 63 6.37 -1.48 -4.87
C ALA A 63 7.84 -1.05 -4.68
N ARG A 64 8.79 -1.96 -4.84
CA ARG A 64 10.24 -1.65 -4.80
C ARG A 64 10.64 -0.68 -5.90
N LEU A 65 10.20 -0.94 -7.12
CA LEU A 65 10.46 -0.06 -8.27
C LEU A 65 9.86 1.32 -8.06
N THR A 66 8.63 1.40 -7.56
CA THR A 66 7.95 2.67 -7.28
C THR A 66 8.68 3.51 -6.22
N CYS A 67 9.26 2.87 -5.20
CA CYS A 67 9.93 3.52 -4.07
C CYS A 67 11.46 3.60 -4.22
N ALA A 68 12.03 3.22 -5.35
CA ALA A 68 13.48 3.05 -5.54
C ALA A 68 14.32 4.31 -5.27
N ASP A 69 13.73 5.49 -5.38
CA ASP A 69 14.35 6.79 -5.12
C ASP A 69 14.23 7.27 -3.65
N LEU A 70 13.55 6.52 -2.79
CA LEU A 70 13.33 6.86 -1.38
C LEU A 70 14.27 6.04 -0.49
N SER A 71 15.36 6.63 -0.04
CA SER A 71 16.48 5.93 0.62
C SER A 71 16.16 5.34 2.00
N ASN A 72 15.15 5.86 2.70
CA ASN A 72 14.71 5.40 4.02
C ASN A 72 13.41 4.59 3.97
N VAL A 73 13.03 4.11 2.77
CA VAL A 73 11.84 3.28 2.55
C VAL A 73 12.28 1.84 2.27
N HIS A 74 11.74 0.90 3.03
CA HIS A 74 11.94 -0.54 2.85
C HIS A 74 10.62 -1.21 2.48
N VAL A 75 10.65 -2.08 1.48
CA VAL A 75 9.46 -2.81 1.02
C VAL A 75 9.56 -4.26 1.47
N GLU A 76 8.59 -4.66 2.27
CA GLU A 76 8.49 -6.00 2.82
C GLU A 76 7.15 -6.65 2.46
N THR A 77 7.09 -7.97 2.53
CA THR A 77 5.87 -8.75 2.26
C THR A 77 5.43 -9.46 3.52
N ARG A 78 4.15 -9.34 3.86
CA ARG A 78 3.60 -10.02 5.03
C ARG A 78 2.18 -10.50 4.81
N GLY A 79 1.89 -11.73 5.24
CA GLY A 79 0.54 -12.25 5.43
C GLY A 79 0.09 -12.15 6.88
N GLY A 80 -1.18 -12.43 7.14
CA GLY A 80 -1.74 -12.43 8.48
C GLY A 80 -2.23 -11.06 8.95
N LEU A 81 -2.23 -10.83 10.25
CA LEU A 81 -2.75 -9.60 10.83
C LEU A 81 -1.73 -8.47 10.79
N LEU A 82 -2.20 -7.26 10.49
CA LEU A 82 -1.36 -6.08 10.48
C LEU A 82 -0.71 -5.79 11.84
N ILE A 83 -1.41 -6.05 12.94
CA ILE A 83 -0.88 -5.81 14.29
C ILE A 83 0.29 -6.72 14.62
N ASP A 84 0.32 -7.95 14.10
CA ASP A 84 1.45 -8.86 14.27
C ASP A 84 2.66 -8.36 13.47
N ALA A 85 2.43 -7.93 12.23
CA ALA A 85 3.46 -7.32 11.41
C ALA A 85 3.98 -6.00 12.02
N PHE A 86 3.10 -5.18 12.60
CA PHE A 86 3.46 -3.95 13.29
C PHE A 86 4.45 -4.20 14.43
N ASP A 87 4.22 -5.24 15.23
CA ASP A 87 5.12 -5.61 16.32
C ASP A 87 6.42 -6.26 15.80
N GLU A 88 6.35 -7.13 14.78
CA GLU A 88 7.51 -7.79 14.17
C GLU A 88 8.49 -6.77 13.54
N PHE A 89 7.96 -5.77 12.85
CA PHE A 89 8.77 -4.70 12.25
C PHE A 89 9.03 -3.53 13.21
N GLU A 90 8.70 -3.67 14.49
CA GLU A 90 8.92 -2.66 15.54
C GLU A 90 8.37 -1.28 15.14
N GLY A 91 7.13 -1.24 14.61
CA GLY A 91 6.49 0.00 14.20
C GLY A 91 6.14 0.92 15.37
N ASP A 92 6.28 2.22 15.18
CA ASP A 92 5.82 3.25 16.10
C ASP A 92 4.42 3.74 15.76
N VAL A 93 4.08 3.75 14.46
CA VAL A 93 2.80 4.22 13.95
C VAL A 93 2.43 3.51 12.64
N ILE A 94 1.15 3.30 12.41
CA ILE A 94 0.61 2.92 11.11
C ILE A 94 0.26 4.19 10.36
N VAL A 95 0.67 4.32 9.10
CA VAL A 95 0.31 5.46 8.26
C VAL A 95 -0.61 5.00 7.14
N LYS A 96 -1.69 5.75 6.93
CA LYS A 96 -2.67 5.54 5.87
C LYS A 96 -2.89 6.82 5.07
N GLY A 97 -2.88 6.71 3.75
CA GLY A 97 -3.31 7.78 2.87
C GLY A 97 -4.83 7.85 2.79
N VAL A 98 -5.39 9.06 2.79
CA VAL A 98 -6.83 9.30 2.64
C VAL A 98 -7.07 10.36 1.57
N ARG A 99 -8.00 10.09 0.64
CA ARG A 99 -8.34 11.00 -0.48
C ARG A 99 -9.63 11.77 -0.23
N ASN A 100 -10.52 11.19 0.56
CA ASN A 100 -11.86 11.72 0.80
C ASN A 100 -12.45 11.14 2.11
N GLU A 101 -13.64 11.59 2.45
CA GLU A 101 -14.36 11.16 3.67
C GLU A 101 -14.66 9.65 3.67
N GLN A 102 -14.94 9.06 2.52
CA GLN A 102 -15.24 7.63 2.41
C GLN A 102 -14.02 6.77 2.69
N ASP A 103 -12.85 7.15 2.15
CA ASP A 103 -11.59 6.49 2.47
C ASP A 103 -11.31 6.59 3.97
N PHE A 104 -11.48 7.78 4.55
CA PHE A 104 -11.26 8.00 5.98
C PHE A 104 -12.18 7.13 6.84
N ALA A 105 -13.48 7.11 6.55
CA ALA A 105 -14.46 6.30 7.29
C ALA A 105 -14.12 4.81 7.21
N TYR A 106 -13.71 4.32 6.03
CA TYR A 106 -13.31 2.93 5.84
C TYR A 106 -12.06 2.59 6.65
N GLU A 107 -11.01 3.41 6.56
CA GLU A 107 -9.76 3.19 7.28
C GLU A 107 -9.92 3.33 8.79
N GLN A 108 -10.84 4.16 9.26
CA GLN A 108 -11.12 4.34 10.69
C GLN A 108 -11.66 3.07 11.35
N ILE A 109 -12.43 2.25 10.63
CA ILE A 109 -12.91 0.95 11.14
C ILE A 109 -11.71 0.04 11.42
N HIS A 110 -10.78 -0.04 10.49
CA HIS A 110 -9.55 -0.85 10.63
C HIS A 110 -8.65 -0.31 11.75
N ALA A 111 -8.48 1.00 11.82
CA ALA A 111 -7.67 1.64 12.86
C ALA A 111 -8.24 1.39 14.27
N SER A 112 -9.55 1.47 14.42
CA SER A 112 -10.23 1.18 15.69
C SER A 112 -10.06 -0.28 16.11
N TRP A 113 -10.16 -1.20 15.15
CA TRP A 113 -9.93 -2.62 15.40
C TRP A 113 -8.47 -2.89 15.80
N ASN A 114 -7.51 -2.34 15.06
CA ASN A 114 -6.08 -2.48 15.36
C ASN A 114 -5.77 -1.98 16.78
N LEU A 115 -6.25 -0.78 17.12
CA LEU A 115 -6.00 -0.17 18.44
C LEU A 115 -6.64 -0.98 19.59
N ALA A 116 -7.81 -1.59 19.37
CA ALA A 116 -8.46 -2.43 20.36
C ALA A 116 -7.69 -3.73 20.66
N HIS A 117 -6.94 -4.26 19.67
CA HIS A 117 -6.17 -5.50 19.80
C HIS A 117 -4.69 -5.28 20.07
N ASN A 118 -4.16 -4.11 19.73
CA ASN A 118 -2.79 -3.68 20.05
C ASN A 118 -2.78 -2.19 20.37
N PRO A 119 -2.71 -1.79 21.67
CA PRO A 119 -2.76 -0.39 22.08
C PRO A 119 -1.63 0.49 21.53
N ARG A 120 -0.54 -0.10 21.03
CA ARG A 120 0.57 0.59 20.37
C ARG A 120 0.26 0.92 18.90
N ALA A 121 -0.57 0.11 18.23
CA ALA A 121 -0.86 0.21 16.80
C ALA A 121 -1.81 1.38 16.47
N ARG A 122 -1.33 2.59 16.66
CA ARG A 122 -2.06 3.83 16.33
C ARG A 122 -1.91 4.16 14.87
N THR A 123 -2.96 4.73 14.29
CA THR A 123 -2.99 5.10 12.87
C THR A 123 -2.94 6.62 12.71
N LEU A 124 -2.02 7.08 11.87
CA LEU A 124 -1.91 8.45 11.38
C LEU A 124 -2.42 8.51 9.96
N TYR A 125 -3.24 9.50 9.66
CA TYR A 125 -3.77 9.73 8.32
C TYR A 125 -3.05 10.87 7.62
N LEU A 126 -2.56 10.60 6.41
CA LEU A 126 -1.98 11.62 5.54
C LEU A 126 -2.95 11.89 4.38
N PRO A 127 -3.34 13.15 4.15
CA PRO A 127 -4.16 13.49 3.01
C PRO A 127 -3.38 13.26 1.71
N ALA A 128 -4.06 12.71 0.71
CA ALA A 128 -3.49 12.65 -0.65
C ALA A 128 -3.43 14.06 -1.23
N ASP A 129 -2.36 14.35 -1.97
CA ASP A 129 -2.28 15.59 -2.72
C ASP A 129 -3.42 15.65 -3.76
N PRO A 130 -4.02 16.83 -3.99
CA PRO A 130 -5.12 16.99 -4.95
C PRO A 130 -4.76 16.48 -6.35
N GLU A 131 -3.52 16.60 -6.76
CA GLU A 131 -3.01 16.10 -8.03
C GLU A 131 -3.19 14.58 -8.20
N PHE A 132 -3.08 13.81 -7.12
CA PHE A 132 -3.19 12.36 -7.13
C PHE A 132 -4.54 11.84 -6.59
N ALA A 133 -5.48 12.72 -6.26
CA ALA A 133 -6.77 12.32 -5.67
C ALA A 133 -7.60 11.38 -6.56
N HIS A 134 -7.42 11.45 -7.88
CA HIS A 134 -8.08 10.59 -8.86
C HIS A 134 -7.35 9.27 -9.09
N VAL A 135 -6.10 9.14 -8.65
CA VAL A 135 -5.25 7.97 -8.91
C VAL A 135 -5.60 6.83 -7.96
N SER A 136 -5.87 5.66 -8.52
CA SER A 136 -6.16 4.45 -7.75
C SER A 136 -5.66 3.19 -8.45
N SER A 137 -5.45 2.11 -7.70
CA SER A 137 -5.14 0.79 -8.28
C SER A 137 -6.27 0.29 -9.18
N THR A 138 -7.52 0.58 -8.86
CA THR A 138 -8.68 0.23 -9.70
C THR A 138 -8.58 0.90 -11.06
N LEU A 139 -8.33 2.21 -11.11
CA LEU A 139 -8.15 2.94 -12.36
C LEU A 139 -6.95 2.40 -13.15
N ALA A 140 -5.84 2.07 -12.49
CA ALA A 140 -4.68 1.46 -13.14
C ALA A 140 -5.05 0.13 -13.82
N ARG A 141 -5.74 -0.76 -13.11
CA ARG A 141 -6.18 -2.05 -13.66
C ARG A 141 -7.15 -1.89 -14.84
N GLU A 142 -8.10 -0.96 -14.76
CA GLU A 142 -9.04 -0.67 -15.85
C GLU A 142 -8.32 -0.18 -17.11
N ARG A 143 -7.38 0.76 -16.97
CA ARG A 143 -6.58 1.26 -18.09
C ARG A 143 -5.67 0.19 -18.68
N MET A 144 -5.06 -0.65 -17.83
CA MET A 144 -4.25 -1.79 -18.30
C MET A 144 -5.06 -2.78 -19.14
N GLN A 145 -6.31 -3.06 -18.76
CA GLN A 145 -7.20 -3.93 -19.51
C GLN A 145 -7.57 -3.35 -20.87
N LYS A 146 -7.71 -2.03 -20.94
CA LYS A 146 -8.05 -1.30 -22.18
C LYS A 146 -6.83 -0.94 -23.03
N GLY A 147 -5.61 -1.14 -22.53
CA GLY A 147 -4.39 -0.72 -23.22
C GLY A 147 -4.21 0.81 -23.28
N GLU A 148 -4.79 1.53 -22.32
CA GLU A 148 -4.70 2.98 -22.20
C GLU A 148 -3.37 3.41 -21.54
N ASP A 149 -3.04 4.70 -21.68
CA ASP A 149 -1.84 5.30 -21.09
C ASP A 149 -1.86 5.22 -19.55
N LEU A 150 -0.72 4.89 -18.96
CA LEU A 150 -0.51 4.71 -17.52
C LEU A 150 0.47 5.73 -16.93
N SER A 151 1.02 6.63 -17.76
CA SER A 151 2.14 7.52 -17.37
C SER A 151 1.80 8.51 -16.26
N ASP A 152 0.52 8.86 -16.08
CA ASP A 152 0.02 9.71 -15.01
C ASP A 152 -0.39 8.94 -13.73
N ILE A 153 -0.33 7.61 -13.77
CA ILE A 153 -0.80 6.74 -12.68
C ILE A 153 0.33 5.90 -12.07
N LEU A 154 1.22 5.37 -12.91
CA LEU A 154 2.31 4.49 -12.51
C LEU A 154 3.68 5.14 -12.78
N ALA A 155 4.67 4.76 -11.98
CA ALA A 155 6.06 5.15 -12.24
C ALA A 155 6.55 4.55 -13.56
N GLN A 156 7.41 5.27 -14.28
CA GLN A 156 7.88 4.87 -15.61
C GLN A 156 8.58 3.50 -15.59
N ASN A 157 9.45 3.25 -14.62
CA ASN A 157 10.12 1.96 -14.45
C ASN A 157 9.16 0.80 -14.17
N VAL A 158 8.02 1.07 -13.53
CA VAL A 158 6.94 0.09 -13.33
C VAL A 158 6.24 -0.23 -14.66
N ILE A 159 5.96 0.79 -15.47
CA ILE A 159 5.34 0.59 -16.79
C ILE A 159 6.25 -0.29 -17.67
N GLU A 160 7.53 0.00 -17.69
CA GLU A 160 8.53 -0.79 -18.40
C GLU A 160 8.59 -2.24 -17.89
N TRP A 161 8.61 -2.42 -16.57
CA TRP A 161 8.60 -3.74 -15.96
C TRP A 161 7.34 -4.55 -16.34
N ILE A 162 6.14 -3.96 -16.21
CA ILE A 162 4.88 -4.61 -16.57
C ILE A 162 4.87 -4.99 -18.05
N THR A 163 5.36 -4.13 -18.92
CA THR A 163 5.39 -4.39 -20.37
C THR A 163 6.25 -5.61 -20.70
N THR A 164 7.42 -5.71 -20.06
CA THR A 164 8.35 -6.84 -20.29
C THR A 164 7.89 -8.16 -19.66
N HIS A 165 7.07 -8.13 -18.59
CA HIS A 165 6.62 -9.33 -17.87
C HIS A 165 5.21 -9.79 -18.25
N LYS A 166 4.49 -9.04 -19.09
CA LYS A 166 3.20 -9.50 -19.69
C LYS A 166 3.35 -10.51 -20.83
N GLU A 167 4.56 -10.65 -21.37
CA GLU A 167 4.87 -11.55 -22.47
C GLU A 167 5.41 -12.93 -22.02
N ALA A 168 5.41 -13.18 -20.71
CA ALA A 168 5.87 -14.44 -20.14
C ALA A 168 4.70 -15.36 -19.72
#